data_99294852ff131e2b9fb273ceda2c386d
#
_entry.id   99294852ff131e2b9fb273ceda2c386d
#
_cell.length_a   1.000
_cell.length_b   1.000
_cell.length_c   1.000
_cell.angle_alpha   90.00
_cell.angle_beta   90.00
_cell.angle_gamma   90.00
#
_symmetry.space_group_name_H-M   'P 1'
#
loop_
_entity.id
_entity.type
_entity.pdbx_description
1 polymer ?
#
loop_
_entity_poly.entity_id
_entity_poly.type
_entity_poly.pdbx_seq_one_letter_code
_entity_poly.pdbx_strand_id
1 'polypeptide(L)'
;MKQKTIQNQTTKRKRDHDMKYMFASDIHGSAYYCRKMLEAFEAEGASRLFLLGDLLYHGPRNDLPKEYAPKQVIAMLNEKKQYLTNVRGNCDAEVDQMVLEFPVLADYGILIEGGHTFYMSHGHIYNEQNLPPLMDGDIFLYGHTHVLRAEKKGAHTFLNPGSVSLPKEGNIPTYAILEDGVFTIKGFDGTVVKQLIL
;
A
#
# COMPACT_ATOMS: atom_id res chain seq x y z
N MET A 1 7.74 48.52 -33.82
CA MET A 1 7.23 47.17 -33.61
C MET A 1 8.21 46.39 -32.74
N LYS A 2 7.88 46.16 -31.45
CA LYS A 2 8.73 45.40 -30.54
C LYS A 2 8.15 43.97 -30.45
N GLN A 3 8.88 42.99 -30.98
CA GLN A 3 8.56 41.58 -30.84
C GLN A 3 8.78 41.17 -29.38
N LYS A 4 7.71 40.73 -28.68
CA LYS A 4 7.79 40.07 -27.37
C LYS A 4 8.18 38.62 -27.59
N THR A 5 9.40 38.28 -27.19
CA THR A 5 9.86 36.89 -27.09
C THR A 5 9.10 36.21 -25.93
N ILE A 6 8.24 35.25 -26.27
CA ILE A 6 7.57 34.40 -25.30
C ILE A 6 8.60 33.32 -24.89
N GLN A 7 9.15 33.44 -23.69
CA GLN A 7 9.94 32.37 -23.08
C GLN A 7 8.98 31.24 -22.64
N ASN A 8 8.99 30.15 -23.40
CA ASN A 8 8.36 28.88 -22.99
C ASN A 8 9.14 28.31 -21.81
N GLN A 9 8.61 28.46 -20.60
CA GLN A 9 9.03 27.65 -19.45
C GLN A 9 8.45 26.26 -19.65
N THR A 10 9.22 25.37 -20.25
CA THR A 10 8.97 23.92 -20.23
C THR A 10 9.23 23.43 -18.83
N THR A 11 8.20 23.34 -17.99
CA THR A 11 8.20 22.51 -16.80
C THR A 11 8.47 21.07 -17.27
N LYS A 12 9.68 20.58 -17.00
CA LYS A 12 10.04 19.17 -17.18
C LYS A 12 9.03 18.35 -16.34
N ARG A 13 8.04 17.73 -16.99
CA ARG A 13 7.30 16.63 -16.36
C ARG A 13 8.34 15.58 -15.97
N LYS A 14 8.40 15.21 -14.67
CA LYS A 14 9.13 14.02 -14.24
C LYS A 14 8.73 12.89 -15.19
N ARG A 15 9.71 12.18 -15.74
CA ARG A 15 9.45 11.03 -16.60
C ARG A 15 8.76 9.97 -15.74
N ASP A 16 7.85 9.18 -16.30
CA ASP A 16 7.10 8.12 -15.62
C ASP A 16 8.02 7.05 -14.97
N HIS A 17 9.32 7.07 -15.22
CA HIS A 17 10.34 6.22 -14.63
C HIS A 17 10.85 6.66 -13.24
N ASP A 18 10.37 7.79 -12.70
CA ASP A 18 10.87 8.32 -11.41
C ASP A 18 9.82 8.21 -10.28
N MET A 19 8.77 7.37 -10.45
CA MET A 19 7.73 7.24 -9.44
C MET A 19 8.06 6.10 -8.47
N LYS A 20 8.19 6.44 -7.19
CA LYS A 20 8.32 5.48 -6.10
C LYS A 20 6.98 5.34 -5.40
N TYR A 21 6.51 4.12 -5.24
CA TYR A 21 5.27 3.79 -4.55
C TYR A 21 5.53 2.97 -3.29
N MET A 22 4.82 3.28 -2.23
CA MET A 22 4.83 2.48 -1.01
C MET A 22 3.51 1.73 -0.87
N PHE A 23 3.58 0.50 -0.39
CA PHE A 23 2.43 -0.37 -0.09
C PHE A 23 2.48 -0.82 1.36
N ALA A 24 1.35 -0.75 2.03
CA ALA A 24 1.19 -1.19 3.42
C ALA A 24 -0.19 -1.79 3.63
N SER A 25 -0.36 -2.66 4.61
CA SER A 25 -1.60 -3.35 4.90
C SER A 25 -1.74 -3.65 6.39
N ASP A 26 -2.99 -3.83 6.84
CA ASP A 26 -3.28 -4.43 8.13
C ASP A 26 -2.69 -3.63 9.31
N ILE A 27 -3.07 -2.32 9.38
CA ILE A 27 -2.68 -1.38 10.47
C ILE A 27 -3.44 -1.71 11.76
N HIS A 28 -4.71 -2.14 11.62
CA HIS A 28 -5.57 -2.59 12.72
C HIS A 28 -5.63 -1.63 13.92
N GLY A 29 -5.63 -0.32 13.67
CA GLY A 29 -5.77 0.69 14.71
C GLY A 29 -4.53 0.94 15.58
N SER A 30 -3.37 0.39 15.22
CA SER A 30 -2.12 0.64 15.91
C SER A 30 -1.59 2.05 15.60
N ALA A 31 -1.65 2.94 16.57
CA ALA A 31 -1.08 4.29 16.42
C ALA A 31 0.45 4.24 16.36
N TYR A 32 1.08 3.33 17.08
CA TYR A 32 2.53 3.13 17.04
C TYR A 32 3.02 2.79 15.63
N TYR A 33 2.43 1.75 15.03
CA TYR A 33 2.88 1.30 13.72
C TYR A 33 2.38 2.19 12.57
N CYS A 34 1.22 2.85 12.72
CA CYS A 34 0.77 3.87 11.77
C CYS A 34 1.79 5.02 11.67
N ARG A 35 2.29 5.50 12.80
CA ARG A 35 3.33 6.54 12.84
C ARG A 35 4.61 6.07 12.17
N LYS A 36 5.08 4.85 12.50
CA LYS A 36 6.26 4.25 11.87
C LYS A 36 6.12 4.11 10.35
N MET A 37 4.94 3.73 9.88
CA MET A 37 4.62 3.62 8.45
C MET A 37 4.70 4.99 7.76
N LEU A 38 4.14 6.03 8.35
CA LEU A 38 4.17 7.37 7.78
C LEU A 38 5.58 7.99 7.83
N GLU A 39 6.35 7.74 8.90
CA GLU A 39 7.77 8.12 8.97
C GLU A 39 8.58 7.42 7.86
N ALA A 40 8.34 6.13 7.62
CA ALA A 40 8.97 5.38 6.53
C ALA A 40 8.55 5.91 5.15
N PHE A 41 7.27 6.26 4.96
CA PHE A 41 6.77 6.86 3.72
C PHE A 41 7.51 8.16 3.37
N GLU A 42 7.73 9.02 4.35
CA GLU A 42 8.49 10.26 4.18
C GLU A 42 9.98 9.99 3.92
N ALA A 43 10.60 9.10 4.69
CA ALA A 43 12.01 8.75 4.56
C ALA A 43 12.34 8.09 3.19
N GLU A 44 11.44 7.26 2.67
CA GLU A 44 11.57 6.65 1.34
C GLU A 44 11.37 7.68 0.21
N GLY A 45 10.74 8.81 0.49
CA GLY A 45 10.40 9.80 -0.53
C GLY A 45 9.37 9.28 -1.54
N ALA A 46 8.51 8.36 -1.13
CA ALA A 46 7.51 7.77 -2.00
C ALA A 46 6.46 8.80 -2.43
N SER A 47 6.01 8.70 -3.67
CA SER A 47 5.04 9.64 -4.26
C SER A 47 3.59 9.36 -3.84
N ARG A 48 3.29 8.09 -3.56
CA ARG A 48 1.98 7.57 -3.14
C ARG A 48 2.14 6.44 -2.14
N LEU A 49 1.19 6.35 -1.21
CA LEU A 49 1.04 5.25 -0.28
C LEU A 49 -0.28 4.53 -0.58
N PHE A 50 -0.17 3.28 -1.01
CA PHE A 50 -1.29 2.38 -1.23
C PHE A 50 -1.52 1.55 0.03
N LEU A 51 -2.70 1.69 0.61
CA LEU A 51 -3.16 0.92 1.75
C LEU A 51 -4.03 -0.23 1.25
N LEU A 52 -3.77 -1.44 1.72
CA LEU A 52 -4.49 -2.62 1.28
C LEU A 52 -5.56 -3.07 2.28
N GLY A 53 -6.10 -2.12 3.07
CA GLY A 53 -7.23 -2.34 3.97
C GLY A 53 -6.85 -2.68 5.41
N ASP A 54 -7.88 -2.91 6.22
CA ASP A 54 -7.85 -3.19 7.65
C ASP A 54 -7.15 -2.09 8.46
N LEU A 55 -7.73 -0.87 8.37
CA LEU A 55 -7.09 0.35 8.88
C LEU A 55 -7.30 0.55 10.38
N LEU A 56 -8.55 0.50 10.88
CA LEU A 56 -8.91 0.98 12.22
C LEU A 56 -9.25 -0.11 13.22
N TYR A 57 -10.00 -1.14 12.82
CA TYR A 57 -10.47 -2.18 13.70
C TYR A 57 -9.46 -3.34 13.77
N HIS A 58 -9.15 -3.80 14.99
CA HIS A 58 -8.17 -4.88 15.18
C HIS A 58 -8.66 -6.26 14.70
N GLY A 59 -9.98 -6.41 14.49
CA GLY A 59 -10.61 -7.70 14.15
C GLY A 59 -10.82 -8.59 15.39
N PRO A 60 -11.92 -9.37 15.44
CA PRO A 60 -12.30 -10.12 16.65
C PRO A 60 -11.38 -11.32 16.96
N ARG A 61 -10.52 -11.69 16.01
CA ARG A 61 -9.63 -12.87 16.14
C ARG A 61 -8.18 -12.51 16.47
N ASN A 62 -7.85 -11.21 16.51
CA ASN A 62 -6.51 -10.72 16.78
C ASN A 62 -6.44 -10.14 18.20
N ASP A 63 -5.29 -10.24 18.84
CA ASP A 63 -4.99 -9.44 20.00
C ASP A 63 -4.87 -7.97 19.63
N LEU A 64 -5.00 -7.08 20.62
CA LEU A 64 -4.81 -5.65 20.40
C LEU A 64 -3.36 -5.38 19.99
N PRO A 65 -3.12 -4.66 18.87
CA PRO A 65 -1.78 -4.30 18.47
C PRO A 65 -1.21 -3.24 19.42
N LYS A 66 0.10 -3.04 19.33
CA LYS A 66 0.81 -2.04 20.14
C LYS A 66 0.20 -0.66 19.94
N GLU A 67 -0.10 0.03 21.06
CA GLU A 67 -0.77 1.34 21.07
C GLU A 67 -2.05 1.33 20.21
N TYR A 68 -2.97 0.43 20.50
CA TYR A 68 -4.28 0.43 19.85
C TYR A 68 -5.03 1.73 20.17
N ALA A 69 -5.07 2.64 19.22
CA ALA A 69 -5.69 3.95 19.37
C ALA A 69 -6.27 4.44 18.02
N PRO A 70 -7.39 3.88 17.54
CA PRO A 70 -7.97 4.18 16.22
C PRO A 70 -8.17 5.69 15.97
N LYS A 71 -8.56 6.47 16.98
CA LYS A 71 -8.72 7.92 16.83
C LYS A 71 -7.41 8.64 16.47
N GLN A 72 -6.26 8.15 16.94
CA GLN A 72 -4.97 8.70 16.54
C GLN A 72 -4.61 8.26 15.11
N VAL A 73 -4.93 7.03 14.73
CA VAL A 73 -4.74 6.55 13.35
C VAL A 73 -5.55 7.39 12.38
N ILE A 74 -6.82 7.69 12.68
CA ILE A 74 -7.69 8.56 11.88
C ILE A 74 -7.01 9.92 11.67
N ALA A 75 -6.56 10.58 12.73
CA ALA A 75 -5.92 11.89 12.64
C ALA A 75 -4.67 11.86 11.74
N MET A 76 -3.79 10.87 11.93
CA MET A 76 -2.56 10.72 11.15
C MET A 76 -2.83 10.42 9.67
N LEU A 77 -3.78 9.55 9.36
CA LEU A 77 -4.11 9.21 7.97
C LEU A 77 -4.79 10.39 7.27
N ASN A 78 -5.70 11.10 7.93
CA ASN A 78 -6.37 12.28 7.36
C ASN A 78 -5.40 13.42 7.06
N GLU A 79 -4.35 13.60 7.86
CA GLU A 79 -3.29 14.56 7.57
C GLU A 79 -2.56 14.25 6.25
N LYS A 80 -2.45 12.97 5.89
CA LYS A 80 -1.77 12.50 4.68
C LYS A 80 -2.72 12.12 3.53
N LYS A 81 -4.02 12.36 3.66
CA LYS A 81 -5.09 11.90 2.73
C LYS A 81 -4.80 12.10 1.25
N GLN A 82 -4.12 13.19 0.87
CA GLN A 82 -3.80 13.48 -0.52
C GLN A 82 -2.79 12.53 -1.16
N TYR A 83 -2.03 11.78 -0.34
CA TYR A 83 -1.05 10.79 -0.79
C TYR A 83 -1.60 9.36 -0.75
N LEU A 84 -2.77 9.15 -0.13
CA LEU A 84 -3.31 7.84 0.15
C LEU A 84 -4.24 7.34 -0.95
N THR A 85 -4.15 6.06 -1.23
CA THR A 85 -5.14 5.29 -1.97
C THR A 85 -5.38 4.01 -1.17
N ASN A 86 -6.64 3.62 -0.95
CA ASN A 86 -6.99 2.44 -0.16
C ASN A 86 -7.90 1.50 -0.93
N VAL A 87 -7.75 0.20 -0.68
CA VAL A 87 -8.75 -0.82 -0.98
C VAL A 87 -9.34 -1.35 0.32
N ARG A 88 -10.62 -1.71 0.30
CA ARG A 88 -11.40 -2.12 1.46
C ARG A 88 -10.90 -3.44 2.05
N GLY A 89 -10.58 -3.45 3.33
CA GLY A 89 -10.36 -4.65 4.13
C GLY A 89 -11.65 -5.26 4.67
N ASN A 90 -11.56 -6.46 5.23
CA ASN A 90 -12.73 -7.10 5.86
C ASN A 90 -13.13 -6.47 7.20
N CYS A 91 -12.24 -5.70 7.80
CA CYS A 91 -12.50 -4.95 9.02
C CYS A 91 -12.90 -3.49 8.74
N ASP A 92 -12.84 -3.02 7.49
CA ASP A 92 -13.23 -1.67 7.12
C ASP A 92 -14.73 -1.60 6.84
N ALA A 93 -15.41 -0.63 7.42
CA ALA A 93 -16.85 -0.49 7.37
C ALA A 93 -17.27 0.94 6.95
N GLU A 94 -18.55 1.10 6.66
CA GLU A 94 -19.14 2.41 6.31
C GLU A 94 -18.89 3.46 7.40
N VAL A 95 -18.81 3.05 8.67
CA VAL A 95 -18.53 3.98 9.78
C VAL A 95 -17.10 4.54 9.71
N ASP A 96 -16.14 3.78 9.14
CA ASP A 96 -14.77 4.23 8.97
C ASP A 96 -14.69 5.29 7.87
N GLN A 97 -15.50 5.16 6.81
CA GLN A 97 -15.63 6.19 5.77
C GLN A 97 -16.21 7.51 6.31
N MET A 98 -16.98 7.50 7.40
CA MET A 98 -17.50 8.72 8.01
C MET A 98 -16.42 9.56 8.70
N VAL A 99 -15.29 8.97 9.05
CA VAL A 99 -14.20 9.60 9.83
C VAL A 99 -12.88 9.69 9.05
N LEU A 100 -12.71 8.89 7.99
CA LEU A 100 -11.57 8.97 7.09
C LEU A 100 -11.91 9.84 5.87
N GLU A 101 -11.07 10.83 5.60
CA GLU A 101 -11.30 11.87 4.60
C GLU A 101 -10.76 11.49 3.20
N PHE A 102 -10.60 10.21 2.93
CA PHE A 102 -10.22 9.63 1.64
C PHE A 102 -11.04 8.35 1.41
N PRO A 103 -11.25 7.90 0.16
CA PRO A 103 -12.04 6.71 -0.12
C PRO A 103 -11.43 5.44 0.51
N VAL A 104 -12.25 4.67 1.25
CA VAL A 104 -11.79 3.43 1.92
C VAL A 104 -12.60 2.19 1.57
N LEU A 105 -13.68 2.32 0.81
CA LEU A 105 -14.64 1.22 0.55
C LEU A 105 -14.54 0.63 -0.86
N ALA A 106 -13.48 0.90 -1.62
CA ALA A 106 -13.27 0.28 -2.92
C ALA A 106 -12.79 -1.16 -2.76
N ASP A 107 -13.52 -2.14 -3.28
CA ASP A 107 -13.18 -3.57 -3.14
C ASP A 107 -11.88 -3.96 -3.87
N TYR A 108 -11.49 -3.17 -4.87
CA TYR A 108 -10.23 -3.34 -5.60
C TYR A 108 -9.74 -2.00 -6.19
N GLY A 109 -8.48 -2.02 -6.61
CA GLY A 109 -7.86 -0.94 -7.37
C GLY A 109 -6.95 -1.47 -8.47
N ILE A 110 -6.70 -0.66 -9.49
CA ILE A 110 -5.76 -0.98 -10.57
C ILE A 110 -4.67 0.08 -10.58
N LEU A 111 -3.41 -0.37 -10.59
CA LEU A 111 -2.25 0.46 -10.85
C LEU A 111 -1.57 -0.07 -12.12
N ILE A 112 -1.28 0.83 -13.07
CA ILE A 112 -0.50 0.50 -14.28
C ILE A 112 0.84 1.21 -14.12
N GLU A 113 1.92 0.43 -14.01
CA GLU A 113 3.26 0.96 -13.79
C GLU A 113 4.31 0.04 -14.41
N GLY A 114 5.32 0.63 -15.04
CA GLY A 114 6.45 -0.11 -15.62
C GLY A 114 6.05 -1.15 -16.67
N GLY A 115 4.91 -0.98 -17.34
CA GLY A 115 4.36 -1.96 -18.30
C GLY A 115 3.61 -3.12 -17.66
N HIS A 116 3.43 -3.12 -16.34
CA HIS A 116 2.67 -4.12 -15.58
C HIS A 116 1.32 -3.58 -15.12
N THR A 117 0.31 -4.45 -15.07
CA THR A 117 -0.97 -4.18 -14.42
C THR A 117 -0.97 -4.82 -13.04
N PHE A 118 -1.11 -4.00 -12.00
CA PHE A 118 -1.28 -4.46 -10.62
C PHE A 118 -2.77 -4.44 -10.29
N TYR A 119 -3.32 -5.59 -10.03
CA TYR A 119 -4.64 -5.73 -9.44
C TYR A 119 -4.50 -5.75 -7.92
N MET A 120 -4.95 -4.69 -7.26
CA MET A 120 -4.86 -4.52 -5.81
C MET A 120 -6.19 -4.90 -5.16
N SER A 121 -6.15 -5.73 -4.14
CA SER A 121 -7.30 -6.07 -3.29
C SER A 121 -6.80 -6.31 -1.86
N HIS A 122 -7.71 -6.34 -0.90
CA HIS A 122 -7.29 -6.73 0.45
C HIS A 122 -6.91 -8.21 0.55
N GLY A 123 -7.60 -9.09 -0.15
CA GLY A 123 -7.32 -10.53 -0.11
C GLY A 123 -8.45 -11.39 0.48
N HIS A 124 -9.47 -10.78 1.06
CA HIS A 124 -10.60 -11.51 1.67
C HIS A 124 -11.69 -11.91 0.66
N ILE A 125 -11.87 -11.14 -0.42
CA ILE A 125 -12.81 -11.45 -1.54
C ILE A 125 -12.04 -12.15 -2.64
N TYR A 126 -11.09 -11.43 -3.24
CA TYR A 126 -10.16 -12.01 -4.21
C TYR A 126 -8.90 -12.46 -3.48
N ASN A 127 -8.44 -13.66 -3.78
CA ASN A 127 -7.26 -14.30 -3.20
C ASN A 127 -6.69 -15.31 -4.18
N GLU A 128 -5.65 -16.05 -3.80
CA GLU A 128 -5.01 -17.02 -4.69
C GLU A 128 -5.89 -18.19 -5.11
N GLN A 129 -6.95 -18.50 -4.35
CA GLN A 129 -7.94 -19.53 -4.67
C GLN A 129 -9.12 -18.98 -5.48
N ASN A 130 -9.33 -17.67 -5.44
CA ASN A 130 -10.38 -16.95 -6.13
C ASN A 130 -9.80 -15.68 -6.76
N LEU A 131 -9.05 -15.85 -7.83
CA LEU A 131 -8.40 -14.73 -8.52
C LEU A 131 -9.41 -13.82 -9.21
N PRO A 132 -9.15 -12.50 -9.26
CA PRO A 132 -9.87 -11.61 -10.16
C PRO A 132 -9.55 -11.99 -11.63
N PRO A 133 -10.25 -11.41 -12.61
CA PRO A 133 -9.98 -11.67 -14.02
C PRO A 133 -8.63 -11.04 -14.45
N LEU A 134 -7.53 -11.76 -14.21
CA LEU A 134 -6.17 -11.37 -14.58
C LEU A 134 -5.83 -11.86 -15.99
N MET A 135 -5.02 -11.08 -16.70
CA MET A 135 -4.33 -11.51 -17.91
C MET A 135 -2.95 -12.09 -17.57
N ASP A 136 -2.38 -12.87 -18.48
CA ASP A 136 -1.02 -13.38 -18.34
C ASP A 136 -0.03 -12.21 -18.16
N GLY A 137 0.82 -12.29 -17.14
CA GLY A 137 1.76 -11.25 -16.77
C GLY A 137 1.24 -10.24 -15.75
N ASP A 138 -0.05 -10.22 -15.44
CA ASP A 138 -0.62 -9.36 -14.41
C ASP A 138 -0.11 -9.73 -13.02
N ILE A 139 -0.12 -8.73 -12.15
CA ILE A 139 0.35 -8.80 -10.77
C ILE A 139 -0.84 -8.69 -9.81
N PHE A 140 -1.00 -9.67 -8.94
CA PHE A 140 -1.96 -9.63 -7.86
C PHE A 140 -1.29 -9.20 -6.57
N LEU A 141 -1.65 -8.00 -6.09
CA LEU A 141 -1.13 -7.39 -4.86
C LEU A 141 -2.22 -7.35 -3.80
N TYR A 142 -1.96 -7.96 -2.62
CA TYR A 142 -2.98 -8.15 -1.59
C TYR A 142 -2.40 -8.12 -0.16
N GLY A 143 -3.25 -7.95 0.86
CA GLY A 143 -2.94 -7.98 2.29
C GLY A 143 -3.55 -9.17 3.01
N HIS A 144 -4.33 -8.92 4.07
CA HIS A 144 -5.21 -9.85 4.80
C HIS A 144 -4.55 -11.03 5.50
N THR A 145 -3.62 -11.70 4.85
CA THR A 145 -2.97 -12.89 5.43
C THR A 145 -1.98 -12.55 6.53
N HIS A 146 -1.49 -11.30 6.57
CA HIS A 146 -0.40 -10.80 7.40
C HIS A 146 0.94 -11.52 7.15
N VAL A 147 1.03 -12.23 6.03
CA VAL A 147 2.23 -12.98 5.60
C VAL A 147 2.78 -12.35 4.35
N LEU A 148 4.01 -11.88 4.41
CA LEU A 148 4.67 -11.24 3.28
C LEU A 148 4.87 -12.21 2.10
N ARG A 149 4.72 -11.71 0.88
CA ARG A 149 4.93 -12.50 -0.34
C ARG A 149 5.50 -11.65 -1.48
N ALA A 150 6.43 -12.22 -2.22
CA ALA A 150 6.88 -11.70 -3.50
C ALA A 150 7.41 -12.87 -4.32
N GLU A 151 6.60 -13.36 -5.26
CA GLU A 151 6.97 -14.50 -6.11
C GLU A 151 6.19 -14.54 -7.43
N LYS A 152 6.79 -15.12 -8.45
CA LYS A 152 6.14 -15.48 -9.72
C LYS A 152 5.64 -16.90 -9.62
N LYS A 153 4.37 -17.13 -9.97
CA LYS A 153 3.74 -18.44 -9.94
C LYS A 153 2.81 -18.60 -11.15
N GLY A 154 3.16 -19.53 -12.04
CA GLY A 154 2.44 -19.68 -13.31
C GLY A 154 2.56 -18.42 -14.16
N ALA A 155 1.44 -17.95 -14.68
CA ALA A 155 1.38 -16.75 -15.52
C ALA A 155 1.33 -15.43 -14.73
N HIS A 156 1.24 -15.46 -13.40
CA HIS A 156 1.01 -14.28 -12.57
C HIS A 156 2.10 -14.06 -11.51
N THR A 157 2.19 -12.83 -11.03
CA THR A 157 3.03 -12.46 -9.90
C THR A 157 2.15 -12.16 -8.69
N PHE A 158 2.54 -12.69 -7.52
CA PHE A 158 1.83 -12.53 -6.25
C PHE A 158 2.68 -11.71 -5.30
N LEU A 159 2.10 -10.58 -4.82
CA LEU A 159 2.77 -9.65 -3.92
C LEU A 159 1.90 -9.41 -2.68
N ASN A 160 2.54 -9.39 -1.52
CA ASN A 160 1.91 -9.01 -0.25
C ASN A 160 2.96 -8.30 0.61
N PRO A 161 2.72 -7.05 1.04
CA PRO A 161 3.69 -6.31 1.85
C PRO A 161 3.85 -6.86 3.28
N GLY A 162 3.03 -7.84 3.68
CA GLY A 162 2.90 -8.27 5.08
C GLY A 162 1.97 -7.35 5.86
N SER A 163 1.99 -7.45 7.18
CA SER A 163 1.23 -6.56 8.07
C SER A 163 2.13 -5.50 8.70
N VAL A 164 1.61 -4.28 8.77
CA VAL A 164 2.24 -3.16 9.47
C VAL A 164 2.32 -3.42 10.98
N SER A 165 1.32 -4.06 11.58
CA SER A 165 1.18 -4.14 13.04
C SER A 165 1.08 -5.55 13.63
N LEU A 166 0.54 -6.50 12.87
CA LEU A 166 0.20 -7.85 13.33
C LEU A 166 0.76 -8.93 12.39
N PRO A 167 2.09 -8.96 12.14
CA PRO A 167 2.69 -9.96 11.26
C PRO A 167 2.45 -11.38 11.79
N LYS A 168 2.35 -12.35 10.86
CA LYS A 168 2.16 -13.77 11.17
C LYS A 168 3.34 -14.62 10.69
N GLU A 169 3.36 -15.89 11.03
CA GLU A 169 4.37 -16.87 10.63
C GLU A 169 5.81 -16.45 10.98
N GLY A 170 6.00 -15.79 12.13
CA GLY A 170 7.32 -15.36 12.58
C GLY A 170 7.91 -14.16 11.83
N ASN A 171 7.13 -13.53 10.94
CA ASN A 171 7.54 -12.31 10.26
C ASN A 171 7.59 -11.11 11.21
N ILE A 172 8.33 -10.08 10.80
CA ILE A 172 8.36 -8.76 11.45
C ILE A 172 7.33 -7.82 10.81
N PRO A 173 6.96 -6.71 11.46
CA PRO A 173 6.20 -5.64 10.83
C PRO A 173 6.90 -5.08 9.59
N THR A 174 6.17 -5.00 8.46
CA THR A 174 6.74 -4.67 7.15
C THR A 174 5.87 -3.71 6.35
N TYR A 175 6.48 -3.11 5.35
CA TYR A 175 5.90 -2.40 4.23
C TYR A 175 6.65 -2.79 2.96
N ALA A 176 6.16 -2.36 1.79
CA ALA A 176 6.88 -2.59 0.54
C ALA A 176 7.04 -1.31 -0.28
N ILE A 177 8.11 -1.27 -1.07
CA ILE A 177 8.43 -0.21 -2.03
C ILE A 177 8.48 -0.81 -3.43
N LEU A 178 7.86 -0.12 -4.37
CA LEU A 178 8.04 -0.34 -5.81
C LEU A 178 8.79 0.85 -6.39
N GLU A 179 9.97 0.58 -6.93
CA GLU A 179 10.83 1.56 -7.58
C GLU A 179 11.61 0.86 -8.69
N ASP A 180 11.66 1.47 -9.88
CA ASP A 180 12.41 0.96 -11.05
C ASP A 180 12.13 -0.51 -11.40
N GLY A 181 10.89 -0.95 -11.30
CA GLY A 181 10.49 -2.34 -11.57
C GLY A 181 10.90 -3.34 -10.49
N VAL A 182 11.38 -2.87 -9.33
CA VAL A 182 11.76 -3.73 -8.20
C VAL A 182 10.77 -3.57 -7.06
N PHE A 183 10.14 -4.66 -6.65
CA PHE A 183 9.30 -4.71 -5.46
C PHE A 183 10.13 -5.19 -4.27
N THR A 184 10.31 -4.32 -3.27
CA THR A 184 11.15 -4.55 -2.09
C THR A 184 10.32 -4.49 -0.82
N ILE A 185 10.27 -5.57 -0.05
CA ILE A 185 9.64 -5.64 1.28
C ILE A 185 10.68 -5.31 2.34
N LYS A 186 10.36 -4.35 3.21
CA LYS A 186 11.27 -3.82 4.24
C LYS A 186 10.64 -3.86 5.63
N GLY A 187 11.47 -4.08 6.64
CA GLY A 187 11.15 -3.79 8.03
C GLY A 187 11.27 -2.30 8.33
N PHE A 188 10.66 -1.84 9.43
CA PHE A 188 10.73 -0.44 9.86
C PHE A 188 12.10 -0.03 10.45
N ASP A 189 13.04 -0.95 10.54
CA ASP A 189 14.46 -0.71 10.85
C ASP A 189 15.33 -0.53 9.59
N GLY A 190 14.71 -0.58 8.39
CA GLY A 190 15.38 -0.49 7.11
C GLY A 190 15.87 -1.83 6.54
N THR A 191 15.70 -2.93 7.28
CA THR A 191 16.10 -4.26 6.80
C THR A 191 15.30 -4.66 5.56
N VAL A 192 15.99 -5.05 4.50
CA VAL A 192 15.37 -5.67 3.31
C VAL A 192 15.06 -7.13 3.64
N VAL A 193 13.76 -7.47 3.68
CA VAL A 193 13.29 -8.82 4.00
C VAL A 193 13.16 -9.68 2.75
N LYS A 194 12.63 -9.10 1.67
CA LYS A 194 12.46 -9.79 0.39
C LYS A 194 12.46 -8.81 -0.77
N GLN A 195 12.94 -9.26 -1.92
CA GLN A 195 12.96 -8.48 -3.17
C GLN A 195 12.52 -9.33 -4.34
N LEU A 196 11.84 -8.71 -5.31
CA LEU A 196 11.49 -9.33 -6.59
C LEU A 196 11.62 -8.28 -7.71
N ILE A 197 12.32 -8.64 -8.76
CA ILE A 197 12.34 -7.90 -10.04
C ILE A 197 11.11 -8.34 -10.85
N LEU A 198 10.28 -7.39 -11.23
CA LEU A 198 9.03 -7.60 -11.96
C LEU A 198 9.24 -7.85 -13.47
#